data_44821455c847c237d0191ac55bec821c
#
_entry.id   44821455c847c237d0191ac55bec821c
#
_cell.length_a   1.000
_cell.length_b   1.000
_cell.length_c   1.000
_cell.angle_alpha   90.00
_cell.angle_beta   90.00
_cell.angle_gamma   90.00
#
_symmetry.space_group_name_H-M   'P 1'
#
loop_
_entity.id
_entity.type
_entity.pdbx_description
1 polymer ?
#
loop_
_entity_poly.entity_id
_entity_poly.type
_entity_poly.pdbx_seq_one_letter_code
_entity_poly.pdbx_strand_id
1 'polypeptide(L)'
;MSSVSKGFVALGAFALAAFFVGGPAYAGGHGLQKVTIRVSADLPPPPHPTAIAMEHFKERVEAIFPAGSEVRNFYAGALYKDADAMAAMGEGNLEMGWLVSGKTAAVDPWLGIIVQPGVLTTVGAVHELANLETGKMLLQRLRDLHGIEPFGFADLSFALGVGGKERLLTLESVKGKKIRTFAAAVNPVMSAWGANPVVMGFGDVPSALQSGVLDGVVTSIGGWRAIFEQTPYYTIAGVGGVAFDTYWAGASQDWLGGLNDASQAKIRELMAETMQLQNELSYCNDKFAISEYAAKTPSEPGVYLASASEAAPLQGAIGNNVADYLKKSLPDEADAWVDRFLTEGRAASSRMGEGSDPLESLDCSSYRARLKG
;
A
#
# COMPACT_ATOMS: atom_id res chain seq x y z
N MET A 1 24.81 -17.93 -80.19
CA MET A 1 26.09 -17.48 -79.62
C MET A 1 25.73 -16.75 -78.37
N SER A 2 26.05 -17.30 -77.22
CA SER A 2 26.46 -16.75 -75.94
C SER A 2 26.01 -17.71 -74.81
N SER A 3 27.00 -18.09 -74.06
CA SER A 3 27.00 -19.15 -73.06
C SER A 3 26.24 -18.76 -71.80
N VAL A 4 25.46 -19.69 -71.25
CA VAL A 4 24.85 -19.65 -69.97
C VAL A 4 25.80 -20.28 -68.94
N SER A 5 26.32 -19.49 -68.03
CA SER A 5 27.11 -19.93 -66.88
C SER A 5 26.16 -20.40 -65.75
N LYS A 6 26.29 -21.65 -65.34
CA LYS A 6 25.63 -22.25 -64.19
C LYS A 6 26.42 -21.92 -62.93
N GLY A 7 25.83 -21.07 -62.06
CA GLY A 7 26.36 -20.84 -60.71
C GLY A 7 25.86 -21.91 -59.73
N PHE A 8 26.77 -22.62 -59.11
CA PHE A 8 26.50 -23.54 -58.01
C PHE A 8 26.20 -22.75 -56.73
N VAL A 9 25.02 -23.01 -56.16
CA VAL A 9 24.69 -22.52 -54.80
C VAL A 9 25.13 -23.61 -53.82
N ALA A 10 26.14 -23.29 -53.01
CA ALA A 10 26.56 -24.11 -51.88
C ALA A 10 25.63 -23.84 -50.68
N LEU A 11 24.89 -24.88 -50.26
CA LEU A 11 24.20 -24.85 -48.96
C LEU A 11 25.20 -24.95 -47.85
N GLY A 12 25.43 -23.84 -47.18
CA GLY A 12 26.14 -23.80 -45.91
C GLY A 12 25.23 -24.21 -44.76
N ALA A 13 25.48 -25.38 -44.18
CA ALA A 13 24.83 -25.80 -42.95
C ALA A 13 25.28 -24.91 -41.79
N PHE A 14 24.42 -24.01 -41.32
CA PHE A 14 24.66 -23.31 -40.03
C PHE A 14 24.35 -24.26 -38.89
N ALA A 15 25.41 -24.76 -38.23
CA ALA A 15 25.30 -25.41 -36.94
C ALA A 15 24.89 -24.33 -35.89
N LEU A 16 23.67 -24.38 -35.39
CA LEU A 16 23.26 -23.63 -34.20
C LEU A 16 24.02 -24.20 -32.98
N ALA A 17 25.10 -23.55 -32.60
CA ALA A 17 25.69 -23.74 -31.28
C ALA A 17 24.74 -23.10 -30.25
N ALA A 18 23.99 -23.92 -29.53
CA ALA A 18 23.26 -23.51 -28.36
C ALA A 18 24.25 -23.09 -27.29
N PHE A 19 24.52 -21.80 -27.17
CA PHE A 19 25.15 -21.24 -25.97
C PHE A 19 24.14 -21.38 -24.84
N PHE A 20 24.31 -22.41 -24.01
CA PHE A 20 23.80 -22.41 -22.66
C PHE A 20 24.52 -21.27 -21.94
N VAL A 21 23.91 -20.10 -21.88
CA VAL A 21 24.26 -19.09 -20.89
C VAL A 21 23.79 -19.66 -19.55
N GLY A 22 24.73 -20.36 -18.89
CA GLY A 22 24.55 -20.68 -17.48
C GLY A 22 24.40 -19.36 -16.75
N GLY A 23 23.18 -19.06 -16.30
CA GLY A 23 22.95 -17.98 -15.36
C GLY A 23 23.89 -18.18 -14.17
N PRO A 24 24.35 -17.10 -13.52
CA PRO A 24 25.24 -17.25 -12.37
C PRO A 24 24.52 -18.14 -11.37
N ALA A 25 25.10 -19.32 -11.13
CA ALA A 25 24.73 -20.12 -9.97
C ALA A 25 24.93 -19.19 -8.77
N TYR A 26 23.83 -18.87 -8.07
CA TYR A 26 23.90 -18.16 -6.81
C TYR A 26 24.78 -18.98 -5.87
N ALA A 27 26.05 -18.60 -5.82
CA ALA A 27 26.99 -19.13 -4.86
C ALA A 27 26.51 -18.68 -3.49
N GLY A 28 25.99 -19.62 -2.72
CA GLY A 28 25.39 -19.37 -1.43
C GLY A 28 26.29 -18.54 -0.54
N GLY A 29 25.71 -17.50 0.07
CA GLY A 29 26.03 -16.94 1.37
C GLY A 29 27.43 -16.45 1.70
N HIS A 30 28.39 -16.42 0.77
CA HIS A 30 29.72 -15.93 1.05
C HIS A 30 29.67 -14.41 1.31
N GLY A 31 29.76 -14.02 2.60
CA GLY A 31 29.79 -12.63 3.06
C GLY A 31 28.50 -12.15 3.72
N LEU A 32 27.36 -12.87 3.65
CA LEU A 32 26.16 -12.49 4.37
C LEU A 32 26.24 -12.90 5.85
N GLN A 33 25.74 -12.06 6.73
CA GLN A 33 25.63 -12.35 8.17
C GLN A 33 24.29 -13.06 8.47
N LYS A 34 24.29 -13.92 9.49
CA LYS A 34 23.05 -14.47 10.02
C LYS A 34 22.18 -13.33 10.58
N VAL A 35 20.88 -13.36 10.29
CA VAL A 35 19.92 -12.33 10.74
C VAL A 35 18.74 -12.97 11.49
N THR A 36 18.21 -12.21 12.46
CA THR A 36 16.90 -12.46 13.07
C THR A 36 16.12 -11.18 12.93
N ILE A 37 14.97 -11.24 12.28
CA ILE A 37 14.17 -10.06 11.92
C ILE A 37 12.75 -10.26 12.45
N ARG A 38 12.31 -9.39 13.34
CA ARG A 38 10.90 -9.25 13.72
C ARG A 38 10.30 -8.17 12.84
N VAL A 39 9.16 -8.45 12.20
CA VAL A 39 8.43 -7.48 11.37
C VAL A 39 7.06 -7.28 11.99
N SER A 40 6.72 -6.06 12.36
CA SER A 40 5.40 -5.72 12.91
C SER A 40 4.54 -5.01 11.88
N ALA A 41 3.25 -5.37 11.83
CA ALA A 41 2.25 -4.76 10.96
C ALA A 41 0.85 -4.85 11.58
N ASP A 42 0.10 -3.75 11.58
CA ASP A 42 -1.31 -3.71 12.05
C ASP A 42 -2.27 -3.91 10.85
N LEU A 43 -2.19 -5.10 10.24
CA LEU A 43 -3.01 -5.54 9.11
C LEU A 43 -3.38 -7.03 9.29
N PRO A 44 -4.45 -7.51 8.63
CA PRO A 44 -4.84 -8.93 8.70
C PRO A 44 -3.72 -9.86 8.21
N PRO A 45 -3.66 -11.11 8.71
CA PRO A 45 -2.77 -12.13 8.16
C PRO A 45 -3.15 -12.49 6.71
N PRO A 46 -2.37 -13.36 6.02
CA PRO A 46 -2.79 -13.90 4.72
C PRO A 46 -4.24 -14.44 4.76
N PRO A 47 -5.04 -14.24 3.70
CA PRO A 47 -4.62 -13.82 2.36
C PRO A 47 -4.60 -12.30 2.10
N HIS A 48 -4.39 -11.46 3.11
CA HIS A 48 -4.20 -10.02 2.87
C HIS A 48 -2.98 -9.79 1.96
N PRO A 49 -3.06 -8.96 0.89
CA PRO A 49 -1.99 -8.78 -0.10
C PRO A 49 -0.63 -8.46 0.52
N THR A 50 -0.60 -7.50 1.42
CA THR A 50 0.63 -7.08 2.12
C THR A 50 1.20 -8.20 2.98
N ALA A 51 0.34 -8.98 3.66
CA ALA A 51 0.79 -10.12 4.46
C ALA A 51 1.42 -11.20 3.59
N ILE A 52 0.88 -11.46 2.39
CA ILE A 52 1.49 -12.39 1.41
C ILE A 52 2.88 -11.88 0.97
N ALA A 53 3.03 -10.57 0.74
CA ALA A 53 4.33 -9.98 0.41
C ALA A 53 5.32 -10.12 1.59
N MET A 54 4.86 -9.94 2.83
CA MET A 54 5.71 -10.14 4.03
C MET A 54 6.14 -11.61 4.18
N GLU A 55 5.27 -12.58 3.88
CA GLU A 55 5.67 -14.00 3.86
C GLU A 55 6.68 -14.29 2.74
N HIS A 56 6.52 -13.67 1.56
CA HIS A 56 7.52 -13.75 0.50
C HIS A 56 8.88 -13.21 0.95
N PHE A 57 8.93 -12.05 1.60
CA PHE A 57 10.17 -11.52 2.17
C PHE A 57 10.83 -12.50 3.13
N LYS A 58 10.04 -13.09 4.04
CA LYS A 58 10.50 -14.12 4.97
C LYS A 58 11.13 -15.30 4.22
N GLU A 59 10.41 -15.89 3.27
CA GLU A 59 10.90 -17.03 2.47
C GLU A 59 12.20 -16.70 1.74
N ARG A 60 12.32 -15.51 1.17
CA ARG A 60 13.51 -15.06 0.45
C ARG A 60 14.71 -14.88 1.38
N VAL A 61 14.51 -14.25 2.54
CA VAL A 61 15.58 -14.07 3.54
C VAL A 61 16.07 -15.42 4.05
N GLU A 62 15.16 -16.29 4.48
CA GLU A 62 15.49 -17.59 5.05
C GLU A 62 16.16 -18.54 4.04
N ALA A 63 15.88 -18.37 2.73
CA ALA A 63 16.52 -19.13 1.65
C ALA A 63 17.91 -18.62 1.27
N ILE A 64 18.19 -17.33 1.41
CA ILE A 64 19.40 -16.69 0.88
C ILE A 64 20.45 -16.46 1.97
N PHE A 65 20.03 -16.06 3.16
CA PHE A 65 20.90 -15.79 4.29
C PHE A 65 21.44 -17.08 4.94
N PRO A 66 22.53 -17.03 5.72
CA PRO A 66 23.10 -18.21 6.35
C PRO A 66 22.09 -19.00 7.18
N ALA A 67 22.26 -20.31 7.24
CA ALA A 67 21.41 -21.23 7.97
C ALA A 67 21.13 -20.77 9.41
N GLY A 68 19.86 -20.80 9.81
CA GLY A 68 19.37 -20.29 11.09
C GLY A 68 19.09 -18.80 11.09
N SER A 69 19.14 -18.12 9.94
CA SER A 69 18.46 -16.82 9.76
C SER A 69 16.96 -17.02 9.83
N GLU A 70 16.26 -16.05 10.43
CA GLU A 70 14.83 -16.17 10.71
C GLU A 70 14.13 -14.83 10.54
N VAL A 71 12.94 -14.85 9.92
CA VAL A 71 12.02 -13.71 9.89
C VAL A 71 10.72 -14.10 10.60
N ARG A 72 10.27 -13.29 11.52
CA ARG A 72 9.01 -13.46 12.27
C ARG A 72 8.07 -12.32 11.95
N ASN A 73 7.01 -12.61 11.22
CA ASN A 73 5.95 -11.66 10.91
C ASN A 73 4.89 -11.64 12.02
N PHE A 74 4.55 -10.44 12.50
CA PHE A 74 3.51 -10.22 13.50
C PHE A 74 2.41 -9.36 12.88
N TYR A 75 1.20 -9.95 12.75
CA TYR A 75 0.03 -9.34 12.14
C TYR A 75 -0.93 -8.77 13.17
N ALA A 76 -1.91 -7.98 12.72
CA ALA A 76 -2.99 -7.41 13.52
C ALA A 76 -2.52 -6.64 14.78
N GLY A 77 -1.32 -6.05 14.72
CA GLY A 77 -0.74 -5.34 15.85
C GLY A 77 -0.34 -6.24 17.03
N ALA A 78 -0.15 -7.55 16.79
CA ALA A 78 0.12 -8.53 17.86
C ALA A 78 1.43 -8.27 18.62
N LEU A 79 2.44 -7.68 17.97
CA LEU A 79 3.68 -7.25 18.64
C LEU A 79 3.62 -5.75 18.97
N TYR A 80 3.38 -4.92 17.96
CA TYR A 80 3.21 -3.47 18.07
C TYR A 80 2.14 -3.00 17.08
N LYS A 81 1.32 -2.01 17.46
CA LYS A 81 0.51 -1.23 16.53
C LYS A 81 1.43 -0.26 15.76
N ASP A 82 0.96 0.30 14.64
CA ASP A 82 1.81 1.07 13.72
C ASP A 82 2.61 2.20 14.40
N ALA A 83 1.98 3.00 15.28
CA ALA A 83 2.67 4.08 15.99
C ALA A 83 3.75 3.54 16.96
N ASP A 84 3.41 2.50 17.72
CA ASP A 84 4.34 1.88 18.67
C ASP A 84 5.48 1.15 17.93
N ALA A 85 5.18 0.53 16.76
CA ALA A 85 6.18 -0.11 15.90
C ALA A 85 7.18 0.93 15.35
N MET A 86 6.69 2.11 14.92
CA MET A 86 7.55 3.20 14.47
C MET A 86 8.50 3.64 15.59
N ALA A 87 8.00 3.86 16.80
CA ALA A 87 8.82 4.23 17.95
C ALA A 87 9.83 3.13 18.30
N ALA A 88 9.38 1.86 18.34
CA ALA A 88 10.24 0.72 18.66
C ALA A 88 11.38 0.51 17.64
N MET A 89 11.16 0.78 16.36
CA MET A 89 12.22 0.77 15.34
C MET A 89 13.25 1.88 15.59
N GLY A 90 12.78 3.10 15.89
CA GLY A 90 13.66 4.23 16.17
C GLY A 90 14.54 4.02 17.40
N GLU A 91 14.04 3.27 18.39
CA GLU A 91 14.76 2.90 19.62
C GLU A 91 15.62 1.62 19.48
N GLY A 92 15.64 0.98 18.31
CA GLY A 92 16.36 -0.28 18.09
C GLY A 92 15.69 -1.52 18.73
N ASN A 93 14.46 -1.40 19.21
CA ASN A 93 13.70 -2.46 19.87
C ASN A 93 12.92 -3.37 18.90
N LEU A 94 12.83 -2.98 17.63
CA LEU A 94 12.21 -3.72 16.54
C LEU A 94 13.04 -3.59 15.26
N GLU A 95 13.29 -4.68 14.57
CA GLU A 95 14.15 -4.68 13.39
C GLU A 95 13.46 -4.03 12.20
N MET A 96 12.20 -4.37 11.90
CA MET A 96 11.47 -3.88 10.73
C MET A 96 9.97 -3.65 11.02
N GLY A 97 9.37 -2.74 10.25
CA GLY A 97 7.95 -2.49 10.26
C GLY A 97 7.38 -2.32 8.85
N TRP A 98 6.11 -2.71 8.71
CA TRP A 98 5.29 -2.46 7.53
C TRP A 98 4.06 -1.67 7.97
N LEU A 99 4.13 -0.34 7.84
CA LEU A 99 3.29 0.58 8.61
C LEU A 99 2.47 1.48 7.69
N VAL A 100 1.27 1.84 8.13
CA VAL A 100 0.37 2.76 7.42
C VAL A 100 0.78 4.21 7.73
N SER A 101 1.01 5.03 6.71
CA SER A 101 1.49 6.40 6.85
C SER A 101 0.60 7.24 7.77
N GLY A 102 -0.71 7.20 7.56
CA GLY A 102 -1.65 7.96 8.36
C GLY A 102 -1.76 7.50 9.82
N LYS A 103 -1.47 6.23 10.14
CA LYS A 103 -1.42 5.74 11.52
C LYS A 103 -0.15 6.18 12.23
N THR A 104 0.98 6.21 11.53
CA THR A 104 2.26 6.68 12.07
C THR A 104 2.29 8.21 12.23
N ALA A 105 1.35 8.93 11.65
CA ALA A 105 1.12 10.35 11.94
C ALA A 105 0.79 10.65 13.42
N ALA A 106 0.47 9.64 14.22
CA ALA A 106 0.36 9.79 15.67
C ALA A 106 1.73 10.04 16.36
N VAL A 107 2.84 9.62 15.73
CA VAL A 107 4.23 9.84 16.19
C VAL A 107 4.83 11.06 15.49
N ASP A 108 4.73 11.11 14.16
CA ASP A 108 5.14 12.27 13.36
C ASP A 108 3.97 12.76 12.51
N PRO A 109 3.27 13.81 12.93
CA PRO A 109 2.08 14.32 12.23
C PRO A 109 2.33 14.71 10.77
N TRP A 110 3.59 14.96 10.37
CA TRP A 110 3.95 15.26 8.98
C TRP A 110 3.65 14.08 8.03
N LEU A 111 3.71 12.83 8.51
CA LEU A 111 3.36 11.65 7.72
C LEU A 111 1.88 11.64 7.28
N GLY A 112 1.05 12.45 7.94
CA GLY A 112 -0.34 12.66 7.56
C GLY A 112 -0.54 13.56 6.33
N ILE A 113 0.50 14.29 5.86
CA ILE A 113 0.37 15.24 4.73
C ILE A 113 -0.12 14.53 3.47
N ILE A 114 0.30 13.29 3.24
CA ILE A 114 -0.12 12.53 2.04
C ILE A 114 -1.51 11.92 2.16
N VAL A 115 -2.13 11.92 3.33
CA VAL A 115 -3.45 11.32 3.57
C VAL A 115 -4.56 12.30 3.15
N GLN A 116 -4.53 12.71 1.88
CA GLN A 116 -5.50 13.68 1.34
C GLN A 116 -6.25 13.06 0.14
N PRO A 117 -7.57 12.81 0.28
CA PRO A 117 -8.37 12.27 -0.82
C PRO A 117 -8.45 13.27 -1.99
N GLY A 118 -8.57 12.75 -3.22
CA GLY A 118 -8.69 13.55 -4.42
C GLY A 118 -7.39 14.25 -4.88
N VAL A 119 -6.24 13.89 -4.30
CA VAL A 119 -4.93 14.41 -4.71
C VAL A 119 -4.23 13.44 -5.67
N LEU A 120 -4.02 12.20 -5.24
CA LEU A 120 -3.51 11.12 -6.09
C LEU A 120 -4.71 10.26 -6.54
N THR A 121 -5.14 10.42 -7.80
CA THR A 121 -6.41 9.87 -8.30
C THR A 121 -6.23 8.82 -9.40
N THR A 122 -5.00 8.44 -9.71
CA THR A 122 -4.66 7.38 -10.67
C THR A 122 -3.59 6.46 -10.09
N VAL A 123 -3.50 5.24 -10.58
CA VAL A 123 -2.48 4.25 -10.17
C VAL A 123 -1.08 4.81 -10.36
N GLY A 124 -0.81 5.37 -11.55
CA GLY A 124 0.50 5.96 -11.86
C GLY A 124 0.86 7.13 -10.95
N ALA A 125 -0.11 7.98 -10.56
CA ALA A 125 0.16 9.07 -9.65
C ALA A 125 0.50 8.58 -8.23
N VAL A 126 -0.10 7.49 -7.79
CA VAL A 126 0.24 6.87 -6.49
C VAL A 126 1.68 6.35 -6.50
N HIS A 127 2.11 5.70 -7.59
CA HIS A 127 3.49 5.20 -7.72
C HIS A 127 4.52 6.32 -7.87
N GLU A 128 4.12 7.51 -8.33
CA GLU A 128 4.99 8.69 -8.35
C GLU A 128 5.26 9.28 -6.95
N LEU A 129 4.52 8.89 -5.90
CA LEU A 129 4.62 9.49 -4.57
C LEU A 129 6.07 9.56 -4.06
N ALA A 130 6.86 8.49 -4.21
CA ALA A 130 8.25 8.44 -3.76
C ALA A 130 9.17 9.42 -4.56
N ASN A 131 8.76 9.84 -5.74
CA ASN A 131 9.46 10.78 -6.61
C ASN A 131 9.03 12.23 -6.39
N LEU A 132 7.87 12.46 -5.76
CA LEU A 132 7.42 13.79 -5.39
C LEU A 132 8.31 14.37 -4.28
N GLU A 133 8.46 15.71 -4.27
CA GLU A 133 9.28 16.35 -3.24
C GLU A 133 8.74 16.12 -1.83
N THR A 134 7.41 16.07 -1.67
CA THR A 134 6.77 15.74 -0.39
C THR A 134 7.10 14.30 0.02
N GLY A 135 7.01 13.33 -0.89
CA GLY A 135 7.35 11.94 -0.61
C GLY A 135 8.82 11.78 -0.19
N LYS A 136 9.75 12.41 -0.91
CA LYS A 136 11.18 12.42 -0.58
C LYS A 136 11.43 13.03 0.80
N MET A 137 10.78 14.17 1.09
CA MET A 137 10.91 14.84 2.39
C MET A 137 10.43 13.91 3.53
N LEU A 138 9.31 13.23 3.37
CA LEU A 138 8.78 12.32 4.39
C LEU A 138 9.72 11.13 4.63
N LEU A 139 10.24 10.51 3.56
CA LEU A 139 11.22 9.43 3.71
C LEU A 139 12.52 9.92 4.36
N GLN A 140 12.94 11.15 4.06
CA GLN A 140 14.13 11.74 4.71
C GLN A 140 13.89 12.03 6.19
N ARG A 141 12.68 12.49 6.59
CA ARG A 141 12.31 12.67 8.00
C ARG A 141 12.40 11.37 8.80
N LEU A 142 11.97 10.24 8.22
CA LEU A 142 12.10 8.93 8.90
C LEU A 142 13.58 8.62 9.21
N ARG A 143 14.51 8.96 8.30
CA ARG A 143 15.94 8.78 8.52
C ARG A 143 16.50 9.72 9.57
N ASP A 144 16.24 11.01 9.44
CA ASP A 144 16.94 12.05 10.18
C ASP A 144 16.40 12.22 11.60
N LEU A 145 15.09 12.00 11.79
CA LEU A 145 14.44 12.31 13.08
C LEU A 145 14.03 11.05 13.85
N HIS A 146 13.83 9.92 13.15
CA HIS A 146 13.26 8.73 13.78
C HIS A 146 14.20 7.53 13.79
N GLY A 147 15.44 7.64 13.31
CA GLY A 147 16.39 6.53 13.28
C GLY A 147 15.93 5.32 12.46
N ILE A 148 15.10 5.57 11.44
CA ILE A 148 14.51 4.53 10.59
C ILE A 148 15.06 4.68 9.17
N GLU A 149 15.53 3.59 8.59
CA GLU A 149 15.84 3.51 7.17
C GLU A 149 14.60 3.06 6.41
N PRO A 150 13.89 3.95 5.70
CA PRO A 150 12.73 3.57 4.91
C PRO A 150 13.18 2.94 3.59
N PHE A 151 12.43 1.93 3.15
CA PHE A 151 12.62 1.30 1.84
C PHE A 151 11.74 1.94 0.75
N GLY A 152 10.72 2.70 1.12
CA GLY A 152 9.84 3.43 0.23
C GLY A 152 8.37 3.31 0.64
N PHE A 153 7.48 3.79 -0.22
CA PHE A 153 6.04 3.62 -0.10
C PHE A 153 5.60 2.38 -0.89
N ALA A 154 4.51 1.76 -0.44
CA ALA A 154 3.86 0.65 -1.13
C ALA A 154 2.35 0.80 -1.04
N ASP A 155 1.64 0.19 -2.00
CA ASP A 155 0.19 0.36 -2.12
C ASP A 155 -0.56 -0.27 -0.94
N LEU A 156 -1.45 0.52 -0.35
CA LEU A 156 -2.42 -0.01 0.59
C LEU A 156 -3.62 -0.58 -0.17
N SER A 157 -4.23 0.19 -1.03
CA SER A 157 -5.31 -0.19 -1.93
C SER A 157 -5.67 1.00 -2.84
N PHE A 158 -5.94 0.74 -4.11
CA PHE A 158 -6.56 1.73 -5.02
C PHE A 158 -8.07 1.84 -4.79
N ALA A 159 -8.65 0.87 -4.08
CA ALA A 159 -10.06 0.74 -3.79
C ALA A 159 -10.35 0.97 -2.29
N LEU A 160 -9.84 2.07 -1.73
CA LEU A 160 -10.26 2.54 -0.41
C LEU A 160 -11.71 3.01 -0.46
N GLY A 161 -12.52 2.47 0.44
CA GLY A 161 -13.95 2.72 0.45
C GLY A 161 -14.56 2.72 1.85
N VAL A 162 -15.89 2.80 1.88
CA VAL A 162 -16.69 2.76 3.11
C VAL A 162 -17.53 1.48 3.12
N GLY A 163 -17.32 0.63 4.13
CA GLY A 163 -18.15 -0.54 4.43
C GLY A 163 -19.21 -0.22 5.46
N GLY A 164 -20.39 -0.82 5.33
CA GLY A 164 -21.50 -0.65 6.27
C GLY A 164 -22.50 -1.80 6.23
N LYS A 165 -23.45 -1.79 7.21
CA LYS A 165 -24.61 -2.69 7.22
C LYS A 165 -25.64 -2.30 6.16
N GLU A 166 -25.54 -1.10 5.65
CA GLU A 166 -26.31 -0.52 4.54
C GLU A 166 -25.39 0.26 3.61
N ARG A 167 -25.86 0.63 2.41
CA ARG A 167 -25.07 1.39 1.43
C ARG A 167 -24.82 2.82 1.92
N LEU A 168 -23.56 3.15 2.13
CA LEU A 168 -23.10 4.49 2.50
C LEU A 168 -22.60 5.21 1.23
N LEU A 169 -23.53 5.83 0.50
CA LEU A 169 -23.27 6.44 -0.82
C LEU A 169 -23.65 7.93 -0.87
N THR A 170 -24.48 8.40 0.05
CA THR A 170 -24.95 9.79 0.07
C THR A 170 -24.68 10.44 1.41
N LEU A 171 -24.63 11.78 1.46
CA LEU A 171 -24.48 12.52 2.72
C LEU A 171 -25.57 12.14 3.73
N GLU A 172 -26.80 11.88 3.25
CA GLU A 172 -27.92 11.46 4.11
C GLU A 172 -27.68 10.08 4.73
N SER A 173 -27.19 9.10 3.94
CA SER A 173 -26.92 7.74 4.43
C SER A 173 -25.74 7.67 5.41
N VAL A 174 -24.84 8.65 5.37
CA VAL A 174 -23.63 8.71 6.23
C VAL A 174 -23.90 9.52 7.50
N LYS A 175 -24.84 10.46 7.46
CA LYS A 175 -25.12 11.42 8.55
C LYS A 175 -25.42 10.74 9.88
N GLY A 176 -24.69 11.17 10.92
CA GLY A 176 -24.84 10.68 12.29
C GLY A 176 -24.26 9.28 12.55
N LYS A 177 -23.82 8.56 11.52
CA LYS A 177 -23.22 7.22 11.65
C LYS A 177 -21.85 7.29 12.35
N LYS A 178 -21.59 6.31 13.21
CA LYS A 178 -20.27 6.10 13.81
C LYS A 178 -19.42 5.30 12.86
N ILE A 179 -18.51 5.98 12.14
CA ILE A 179 -17.69 5.36 11.12
C ILE A 179 -16.24 5.29 11.60
N ARG A 180 -15.70 4.07 11.63
CA ARG A 180 -14.29 3.89 11.92
C ARG A 180 -13.44 4.48 10.81
N THR A 181 -12.43 5.25 11.21
CA THR A 181 -11.31 5.67 10.37
C THR A 181 -10.03 5.00 10.83
N PHE A 182 -9.07 4.81 9.94
CA PHE A 182 -7.79 4.19 10.27
C PHE A 182 -6.74 5.22 10.74
N ALA A 183 -6.97 6.51 10.49
CA ALA A 183 -6.08 7.61 10.83
C ALA A 183 -6.86 8.89 11.14
N ALA A 184 -6.30 9.73 12.01
CA ALA A 184 -6.92 11.01 12.39
C ALA A 184 -7.11 11.96 11.19
N ALA A 185 -6.20 11.94 10.22
CA ALA A 185 -6.29 12.75 8.99
C ALA A 185 -7.49 12.38 8.09
N VAL A 186 -8.11 11.20 8.28
CA VAL A 186 -9.34 10.81 7.58
C VAL A 186 -10.60 11.35 8.27
N ASN A 187 -10.53 11.73 9.55
CA ASN A 187 -11.68 12.25 10.30
C ASN A 187 -12.35 13.46 9.65
N PRO A 188 -11.60 14.46 9.10
CA PRO A 188 -12.23 15.60 8.43
C PRO A 188 -13.13 15.21 7.26
N VAL A 189 -12.79 14.12 6.53
CA VAL A 189 -13.64 13.59 5.46
C VAL A 189 -14.98 13.11 6.01
N MET A 190 -14.94 12.26 7.02
CA MET A 190 -16.16 11.70 7.63
C MET A 190 -17.00 12.79 8.31
N SER A 191 -16.35 13.75 8.97
CA SER A 191 -17.03 14.90 9.58
C SER A 191 -17.70 15.79 8.54
N ALA A 192 -17.04 16.04 7.40
CA ALA A 192 -17.60 16.79 6.28
C ALA A 192 -18.85 16.11 5.69
N TRP A 193 -18.91 14.78 5.77
CA TRP A 193 -20.09 14.00 5.37
C TRP A 193 -21.17 13.92 6.46
N GLY A 194 -20.93 14.52 7.63
CA GLY A 194 -21.86 14.53 8.77
C GLY A 194 -21.82 13.25 9.61
N ALA A 195 -20.84 12.39 9.43
CA ALA A 195 -20.62 11.22 10.28
C ALA A 195 -19.88 11.58 11.58
N ASN A 196 -19.86 10.64 12.51
CA ASN A 196 -19.07 10.67 13.73
C ASN A 196 -17.87 9.74 13.59
N PRO A 197 -16.68 10.24 13.21
CA PRO A 197 -15.50 9.40 13.01
C PRO A 197 -14.96 8.87 14.34
N VAL A 198 -14.48 7.61 14.31
CA VAL A 198 -13.82 6.94 15.43
C VAL A 198 -12.52 6.33 14.93
N VAL A 199 -11.37 6.85 15.40
CA VAL A 199 -10.07 6.26 15.06
C VAL A 199 -9.87 4.97 15.85
N MET A 200 -9.55 3.87 15.13
CA MET A 200 -9.41 2.55 15.74
C MET A 200 -8.46 1.66 14.91
N GLY A 201 -7.60 0.88 15.57
CA GLY A 201 -6.81 -0.18 14.93
C GLY A 201 -7.71 -1.26 14.29
N PHE A 202 -7.20 -1.93 13.23
CA PHE A 202 -8.03 -2.89 12.51
C PHE A 202 -8.41 -4.11 13.37
N GLY A 203 -7.54 -4.54 14.27
CA GLY A 203 -7.78 -5.68 15.17
C GLY A 203 -9.03 -5.54 16.04
N ASP A 204 -9.42 -4.31 16.38
CA ASP A 204 -10.58 -4.02 17.24
C ASP A 204 -11.90 -3.87 16.43
N VAL A 205 -11.81 -3.73 15.10
CA VAL A 205 -12.97 -3.42 14.23
C VAL A 205 -14.03 -4.51 14.24
N PRO A 206 -13.72 -5.82 14.10
CA PRO A 206 -14.76 -6.86 14.08
C PRO A 206 -15.64 -6.86 15.34
N SER A 207 -15.03 -6.74 16.51
CA SER A 207 -15.78 -6.70 17.79
C SER A 207 -16.61 -5.42 17.93
N ALA A 208 -16.09 -4.28 17.48
CA ALA A 208 -16.81 -3.00 17.52
C ALA A 208 -18.02 -2.97 16.56
N LEU A 209 -17.92 -3.58 15.39
CA LEU A 209 -19.05 -3.76 14.45
C LEU A 209 -20.10 -4.72 15.02
N GLN A 210 -19.66 -5.84 15.61
CA GLN A 210 -20.53 -6.84 16.18
C GLN A 210 -21.34 -6.29 17.37
N SER A 211 -20.69 -5.52 18.24
CA SER A 211 -21.31 -4.90 19.42
C SER A 211 -22.15 -3.66 19.10
N GLY A 212 -22.14 -3.17 17.84
CA GLY A 212 -22.87 -1.96 17.43
C GLY A 212 -22.22 -0.65 17.89
N VAL A 213 -20.96 -0.68 18.32
CA VAL A 213 -20.17 0.54 18.60
C VAL A 213 -19.89 1.29 17.30
N LEU A 214 -19.76 0.57 16.17
CA LEU A 214 -19.57 1.13 14.84
C LEU A 214 -20.76 0.79 13.93
N ASP A 215 -21.14 1.74 13.09
CA ASP A 215 -22.12 1.58 12.00
C ASP A 215 -21.45 1.27 10.67
N GLY A 216 -20.19 1.68 10.50
CA GLY A 216 -19.43 1.49 9.28
C GLY A 216 -17.91 1.66 9.47
N VAL A 217 -17.17 1.47 8.39
CA VAL A 217 -15.71 1.45 8.41
C VAL A 217 -15.12 2.00 7.12
N VAL A 218 -14.18 2.93 7.22
CA VAL A 218 -13.28 3.26 6.11
C VAL A 218 -12.12 2.27 6.16
N THR A 219 -11.88 1.56 5.05
CA THR A 219 -10.83 0.54 4.95
C THR A 219 -10.45 0.26 3.49
N SER A 220 -9.39 -0.51 3.28
CA SER A 220 -9.09 -1.10 1.98
C SER A 220 -10.07 -2.23 1.64
N ILE A 221 -10.19 -2.57 0.36
CA ILE A 221 -11.03 -3.70 -0.05
C ILE A 221 -10.52 -5.04 0.52
N GLY A 222 -9.20 -5.17 0.71
CA GLY A 222 -8.60 -6.33 1.37
C GLY A 222 -9.02 -6.43 2.84
N GLY A 223 -9.02 -5.31 3.56
CA GLY A 223 -9.53 -5.23 4.92
C GLY A 223 -11.04 -5.48 4.99
N TRP A 224 -11.82 -4.93 4.05
CA TRP A 224 -13.27 -5.14 3.98
C TRP A 224 -13.62 -6.64 3.78
N ARG A 225 -12.89 -7.36 2.97
CA ARG A 225 -13.12 -8.82 2.79
C ARG A 225 -13.06 -9.59 4.11
N ALA A 226 -12.19 -9.18 5.03
CA ALA A 226 -12.07 -9.82 6.35
C ALA A 226 -13.26 -9.55 7.29
N ILE A 227 -14.08 -8.54 6.98
CA ILE A 227 -15.26 -8.12 7.78
C ILE A 227 -16.54 -8.09 6.95
N PHE A 228 -16.56 -8.77 5.81
CA PHE A 228 -17.69 -8.77 4.86
C PHE A 228 -19.03 -9.13 5.51
N GLU A 229 -19.06 -10.13 6.39
CA GLU A 229 -20.29 -10.56 7.05
C GLU A 229 -20.92 -9.46 7.93
N GLN A 230 -20.09 -8.60 8.54
CA GLN A 230 -20.56 -7.49 9.37
C GLN A 230 -20.87 -6.23 8.56
N THR A 231 -20.26 -6.05 7.40
CA THR A 231 -20.39 -4.89 6.53
C THR A 231 -20.62 -5.30 5.08
N PRO A 232 -21.77 -5.93 4.75
CA PRO A 232 -21.99 -6.52 3.42
C PRO A 232 -22.03 -5.51 2.27
N TYR A 233 -22.17 -4.22 2.56
CA TYR A 233 -22.17 -3.15 1.56
C TYR A 233 -20.85 -2.40 1.60
N TYR A 234 -20.18 -2.29 0.44
CA TYR A 234 -18.93 -1.54 0.32
C TYR A 234 -19.02 -0.57 -0.86
N THR A 235 -18.72 0.71 -0.61
CA THR A 235 -18.80 1.78 -1.61
C THR A 235 -17.41 2.33 -1.91
N ILE A 236 -17.06 2.39 -3.19
CA ILE A 236 -15.83 3.00 -3.71
C ILE A 236 -16.22 4.21 -4.56
N ALA A 237 -15.55 5.33 -4.36
CA ALA A 237 -15.77 6.59 -5.09
C ALA A 237 -14.54 6.98 -5.94
N GLY A 238 -13.99 6.03 -6.67
CA GLY A 238 -12.77 6.19 -7.48
C GLY A 238 -11.47 6.01 -6.67
N VAL A 239 -10.33 6.03 -7.35
CA VAL A 239 -8.99 5.97 -6.73
C VAL A 239 -8.83 7.19 -5.82
N GLY A 240 -8.51 6.95 -4.55
CA GLY A 240 -8.35 8.01 -3.56
C GLY A 240 -9.60 8.86 -3.28
N GLY A 241 -10.79 8.46 -3.77
CA GLY A 241 -11.99 9.29 -3.72
C GLY A 241 -12.67 9.38 -2.35
N VAL A 242 -12.51 8.36 -1.49
CA VAL A 242 -13.03 8.34 -0.11
C VAL A 242 -11.94 8.70 0.87
N ALA A 243 -10.80 8.06 0.71
CA ALA A 243 -9.59 8.25 1.50
C ALA A 243 -8.40 7.84 0.65
N PHE A 244 -7.23 8.33 1.00
CA PHE A 244 -5.97 7.88 0.42
C PHE A 244 -5.00 7.59 1.57
N ASP A 245 -4.27 6.51 1.48
CA ASP A 245 -3.12 6.21 2.33
C ASP A 245 -2.22 5.18 1.66
N THR A 246 -1.01 5.05 2.16
CA THR A 246 -0.01 4.08 1.70
C THR A 246 0.58 3.34 2.89
N TYR A 247 1.15 2.18 2.62
CA TYR A 247 2.18 1.63 3.50
C TYR A 247 3.51 2.31 3.21
N TRP A 248 4.34 2.36 4.23
CA TRP A 248 5.79 2.44 4.08
C TRP A 248 6.42 1.28 4.83
N ALA A 249 7.51 0.76 4.30
CA ALA A 249 8.31 -0.27 4.95
C ALA A 249 9.65 0.32 5.35
N GLY A 250 10.14 -0.06 6.51
CA GLY A 250 11.42 0.44 7.01
C GLY A 250 12.07 -0.50 8.00
N ALA A 251 13.34 -0.22 8.30
CA ALA A 251 14.13 -0.92 9.29
C ALA A 251 14.73 0.04 10.30
N SER A 252 14.98 -0.43 11.53
CA SER A 252 15.82 0.29 12.48
C SER A 252 17.19 0.58 11.87
N GLN A 253 17.65 1.83 11.90
CA GLN A 253 18.99 2.19 11.44
C GLN A 253 20.08 1.50 12.28
N ASP A 254 19.86 1.34 13.58
CA ASP A 254 20.80 0.67 14.48
C ASP A 254 20.94 -0.80 14.10
N TRP A 255 19.83 -1.51 13.87
CA TRP A 255 19.86 -2.90 13.41
C TRP A 255 20.49 -3.05 12.04
N LEU A 256 20.01 -2.29 11.05
CA LEU A 256 20.49 -2.41 9.67
C LEU A 256 21.95 -1.99 9.55
N GLY A 257 22.35 -0.90 10.24
CA GLY A 257 23.72 -0.41 10.27
C GLY A 257 24.71 -1.35 11.02
N GLY A 258 24.19 -2.22 11.89
CA GLY A 258 24.97 -3.28 12.55
C GLY A 258 25.31 -4.45 11.63
N LEU A 259 24.69 -4.57 10.47
CA LEU A 259 25.00 -5.57 9.46
C LEU A 259 26.17 -5.11 8.57
N ASN A 260 26.92 -6.07 8.02
CA ASN A 260 27.93 -5.73 7.01
C ASN A 260 27.28 -5.25 5.70
N ASP A 261 28.05 -4.58 4.84
CA ASP A 261 27.58 -3.96 3.60
C ASP A 261 26.87 -4.95 2.66
N ALA A 262 27.37 -6.19 2.56
CA ALA A 262 26.77 -7.23 1.74
C ALA A 262 25.36 -7.61 2.22
N SER A 263 25.18 -7.74 3.55
CA SER A 263 23.89 -8.06 4.15
C SER A 263 22.92 -6.89 4.04
N GLN A 264 23.39 -5.65 4.28
CA GLN A 264 22.56 -4.44 4.09
C GLN A 264 22.07 -4.32 2.65
N ALA A 265 22.98 -4.48 1.67
CA ALA A 265 22.64 -4.42 0.25
C ALA A 265 21.61 -5.50 -0.14
N LYS A 266 21.78 -6.73 0.39
CA LYS A 266 20.84 -7.83 0.12
C LYS A 266 19.47 -7.60 0.74
N ILE A 267 19.38 -7.07 1.96
CA ILE A 267 18.10 -6.69 2.57
C ILE A 267 17.38 -5.64 1.72
N ARG A 268 18.10 -4.60 1.24
CA ARG A 268 17.51 -3.55 0.39
C ARG A 268 17.01 -4.13 -0.95
N GLU A 269 17.77 -5.04 -1.57
CA GLU A 269 17.36 -5.72 -2.81
C GLU A 269 16.09 -6.54 -2.61
N LEU A 270 16.03 -7.35 -1.54
CA LEU A 270 14.87 -8.18 -1.23
C LEU A 270 13.64 -7.32 -0.87
N MET A 271 13.85 -6.19 -0.19
CA MET A 271 12.76 -5.27 0.09
C MET A 271 12.21 -4.61 -1.17
N ALA A 272 13.06 -4.20 -2.11
CA ALA A 272 12.61 -3.67 -3.40
C ALA A 272 11.77 -4.69 -4.18
N GLU A 273 12.24 -5.95 -4.29
CA GLU A 273 11.49 -7.07 -4.87
C GLU A 273 10.12 -7.26 -4.17
N THR A 274 10.13 -7.23 -2.84
CA THR A 274 8.93 -7.48 -2.04
C THR A 274 7.90 -6.36 -2.16
N MET A 275 8.35 -5.10 -2.17
CA MET A 275 7.45 -3.95 -2.31
C MET A 275 6.81 -3.90 -3.70
N GLN A 276 7.55 -4.25 -4.75
CA GLN A 276 6.98 -4.42 -6.09
C GLN A 276 5.91 -5.51 -6.09
N LEU A 277 6.22 -6.69 -5.51
CA LEU A 277 5.24 -7.77 -5.39
C LEU A 277 4.00 -7.34 -4.59
N GLN A 278 4.16 -6.53 -3.55
CA GLN A 278 3.02 -5.99 -2.79
C GLN A 278 2.12 -5.13 -3.67
N ASN A 279 2.69 -4.23 -4.48
CA ASN A 279 1.93 -3.38 -5.38
C ASN A 279 1.13 -4.22 -6.38
N GLU A 280 1.75 -5.24 -6.97
CA GLU A 280 1.09 -6.20 -7.88
C GLU A 280 -0.04 -6.98 -7.19
N LEU A 281 0.22 -7.49 -5.98
CA LEU A 281 -0.78 -8.21 -5.18
C LEU A 281 -1.94 -7.30 -4.76
N SER A 282 -1.66 -6.07 -4.33
CA SER A 282 -2.69 -5.11 -3.93
C SER A 282 -3.58 -4.74 -5.10
N TYR A 283 -2.99 -4.44 -6.26
CA TYR A 283 -3.73 -4.14 -7.48
C TYR A 283 -4.61 -5.31 -7.93
N CYS A 284 -4.06 -6.52 -7.98
CA CYS A 284 -4.79 -7.72 -8.37
C CYS A 284 -5.89 -8.09 -7.38
N ASN A 285 -5.65 -7.91 -6.07
CA ASN A 285 -6.65 -8.11 -5.04
C ASN A 285 -7.85 -7.16 -5.23
N ASP A 286 -7.58 -5.90 -5.51
CA ASP A 286 -8.63 -4.90 -5.73
C ASP A 286 -9.45 -5.25 -6.97
N LYS A 287 -8.80 -5.58 -8.09
CA LYS A 287 -9.49 -6.05 -9.32
C LYS A 287 -10.36 -7.28 -9.08
N PHE A 288 -9.83 -8.29 -8.37
CA PHE A 288 -10.59 -9.50 -8.08
C PHE A 288 -11.77 -9.24 -7.15
N ALA A 289 -11.56 -8.50 -6.07
CA ALA A 289 -12.62 -8.21 -5.13
C ALA A 289 -13.73 -7.34 -5.75
N ILE A 290 -13.37 -6.34 -6.56
CA ILE A 290 -14.34 -5.55 -7.32
C ILE A 290 -15.16 -6.45 -8.24
N SER A 291 -14.53 -7.40 -8.94
CA SER A 291 -15.22 -8.30 -9.87
C SER A 291 -16.04 -9.37 -9.15
N GLU A 292 -15.49 -9.98 -8.11
CA GLU A 292 -16.11 -11.13 -7.41
C GLU A 292 -17.31 -10.71 -6.54
N TYR A 293 -17.21 -9.54 -5.93
CA TYR A 293 -18.25 -9.00 -5.05
C TYR A 293 -19.07 -7.86 -5.70
N ALA A 294 -19.03 -7.75 -7.02
CA ALA A 294 -19.68 -6.65 -7.73
C ALA A 294 -21.19 -6.54 -7.40
N ALA A 295 -21.60 -5.41 -6.85
CA ALA A 295 -23.00 -5.00 -6.73
C ALA A 295 -23.40 -4.24 -8.01
N LYS A 296 -24.47 -4.67 -8.67
CA LYS A 296 -24.95 -4.04 -9.91
C LYS A 296 -25.76 -2.77 -9.62
N THR A 297 -26.36 -2.72 -8.45
CA THR A 297 -27.17 -1.58 -7.99
C THR A 297 -26.77 -1.19 -6.55
N PRO A 298 -27.00 0.05 -6.11
CA PRO A 298 -26.74 0.45 -4.73
C PRO A 298 -27.48 -0.38 -3.66
N SER A 299 -28.59 -1.01 -4.01
CA SER A 299 -29.40 -1.82 -3.08
C SER A 299 -28.87 -3.24 -2.87
N GLU A 300 -27.96 -3.71 -3.72
CA GLU A 300 -27.38 -5.05 -3.61
C GLU A 300 -26.18 -5.04 -2.64
N PRO A 301 -26.02 -6.08 -1.80
CA PRO A 301 -24.76 -6.30 -1.07
C PRO A 301 -23.59 -6.45 -2.03
N GLY A 302 -22.37 -6.16 -1.53
CA GLY A 302 -21.15 -6.26 -2.31
C GLY A 302 -20.48 -4.91 -2.56
N VAL A 303 -19.55 -4.90 -3.51
CA VAL A 303 -18.75 -3.74 -3.89
C VAL A 303 -19.50 -2.94 -4.95
N TYR A 304 -19.84 -1.71 -4.61
CA TYR A 304 -20.46 -0.76 -5.52
C TYR A 304 -19.47 0.33 -5.92
N LEU A 305 -19.21 0.45 -7.20
CA LEU A 305 -18.42 1.54 -7.77
C LEU A 305 -19.36 2.72 -8.05
N ALA A 306 -19.28 3.75 -7.21
CA ALA A 306 -20.05 4.96 -7.44
C ALA A 306 -19.63 5.63 -8.75
N SER A 307 -20.62 6.01 -9.56
CA SER A 307 -20.37 6.85 -10.73
C SER A 307 -19.82 8.22 -10.30
N ALA A 308 -19.19 8.94 -11.22
CA ALA A 308 -18.67 10.28 -10.94
C ALA A 308 -19.78 11.23 -10.43
N SER A 309 -21.00 11.12 -10.96
CA SER A 309 -22.15 11.92 -10.52
C SER A 309 -22.64 11.57 -9.12
N GLU A 310 -22.57 10.30 -8.70
CA GLU A 310 -22.92 9.86 -7.35
C GLU A 310 -21.84 10.24 -6.33
N ALA A 311 -20.56 10.17 -6.73
CA ALA A 311 -19.42 10.53 -5.88
C ALA A 311 -19.26 12.05 -5.69
N ALA A 312 -19.67 12.87 -6.67
CA ALA A 312 -19.43 14.30 -6.68
C ALA A 312 -19.96 15.06 -5.43
N PRO A 313 -21.15 14.77 -4.88
CA PRO A 313 -21.60 15.42 -3.64
C PRO A 313 -20.72 15.08 -2.43
N LEU A 314 -20.28 13.84 -2.31
CA LEU A 314 -19.38 13.40 -1.23
C LEU A 314 -18.01 14.06 -1.36
N GLN A 315 -17.41 14.04 -2.55
CA GLN A 315 -16.14 14.68 -2.85
C GLN A 315 -16.20 16.19 -2.68
N GLY A 316 -17.28 16.81 -3.14
CA GLY A 316 -17.52 18.26 -2.98
C GLY A 316 -17.62 18.69 -1.51
N ALA A 317 -18.22 17.87 -0.65
CA ALA A 317 -18.33 18.14 0.78
C ALA A 317 -16.97 18.10 1.49
N ILE A 318 -15.99 17.35 0.98
CA ILE A 318 -14.64 17.31 1.56
C ILE A 318 -13.97 18.71 1.44
N GLY A 319 -14.06 19.35 0.27
CA GLY A 319 -13.47 20.66 0.02
C GLY A 319 -12.01 20.72 0.48
N ASN A 320 -11.65 21.72 1.28
CA ASN A 320 -10.32 21.88 1.87
C ASN A 320 -10.21 21.31 3.31
N ASN A 321 -11.24 20.66 3.84
CA ASN A 321 -11.30 20.28 5.26
C ASN A 321 -10.09 19.46 5.72
N VAL A 322 -9.51 18.60 4.86
CA VAL A 322 -8.32 17.81 5.22
C VAL A 322 -7.07 18.69 5.24
N ALA A 323 -6.87 19.54 4.24
CA ALA A 323 -5.75 20.49 4.19
C ALA A 323 -5.80 21.47 5.37
N ASP A 324 -6.98 22.01 5.67
CA ASP A 324 -7.20 22.94 6.80
C ASP A 324 -6.95 22.25 8.15
N TYR A 325 -7.37 20.98 8.29
CA TYR A 325 -7.07 20.18 9.47
C TYR A 325 -5.56 19.96 9.63
N LEU A 326 -4.86 19.59 8.55
CA LEU A 326 -3.42 19.38 8.57
C LEU A 326 -2.68 20.67 8.95
N LYS A 327 -2.98 21.80 8.30
CA LYS A 327 -2.38 23.10 8.60
C LYS A 327 -2.64 23.53 10.05
N LYS A 328 -3.80 23.23 10.60
CA LYS A 328 -4.12 23.53 12.01
C LYS A 328 -3.41 22.59 13.00
N SER A 329 -3.11 21.37 12.59
CA SER A 329 -2.56 20.32 13.46
C SER A 329 -1.04 20.23 13.39
N LEU A 330 -0.41 20.82 12.38
CA LEU A 330 1.01 20.82 12.13
C LEU A 330 1.62 22.19 12.50
N PRO A 331 2.94 22.25 12.76
CA PRO A 331 3.64 23.54 12.85
C PRO A 331 3.52 24.35 11.57
N ASP A 332 3.54 25.70 11.66
CA ASP A 332 3.33 26.63 10.55
C ASP A 332 4.24 26.35 9.33
N GLU A 333 5.46 25.87 9.56
CA GLU A 333 6.39 25.50 8.46
C GLU A 333 5.90 24.32 7.61
N ALA A 334 4.96 23.52 8.08
CA ALA A 334 4.36 22.43 7.33
C ALA A 334 3.32 22.90 6.30
N ASP A 335 2.76 24.10 6.44
CA ASP A 335 1.73 24.64 5.55
C ASP A 335 2.19 24.61 4.09
N ALA A 336 3.43 25.03 3.85
CA ALA A 336 4.02 25.02 2.52
C ALA A 336 4.11 23.60 1.92
N TRP A 337 4.30 22.59 2.76
CA TRP A 337 4.36 21.19 2.33
C TRP A 337 2.97 20.59 2.08
N VAL A 338 1.96 21.00 2.85
CA VAL A 338 0.56 20.65 2.60
C VAL A 338 0.14 21.20 1.22
N ASP A 339 0.42 22.49 0.93
CA ASP A 339 0.10 23.11 -0.35
C ASP A 339 0.93 22.53 -1.51
N ARG A 340 2.19 22.20 -1.25
CA ARG A 340 3.05 21.52 -2.22
C ARG A 340 2.47 20.18 -2.61
N PHE A 341 2.09 19.34 -1.65
CA PHE A 341 1.51 18.03 -1.95
C PHE A 341 0.22 18.14 -2.76
N LEU A 342 -0.65 19.10 -2.43
CA LEU A 342 -1.85 19.37 -3.24
C LEU A 342 -1.50 19.72 -4.70
N THR A 343 -0.44 20.51 -4.90
CA THR A 343 -0.03 20.98 -6.22
C THR A 343 0.65 19.87 -7.03
N GLU A 344 1.69 19.25 -6.47
CA GLU A 344 2.48 18.23 -7.18
C GLU A 344 1.72 16.93 -7.38
N GLY A 345 0.89 16.51 -6.39
CA GLY A 345 0.07 15.32 -6.49
C GLY A 345 -1.04 15.45 -7.55
N ARG A 346 -1.73 16.60 -7.61
CA ARG A 346 -2.71 16.85 -8.68
C ARG A 346 -2.03 16.95 -10.05
N ALA A 347 -0.84 17.53 -10.13
CA ALA A 347 -0.05 17.56 -11.36
C ALA A 347 0.39 16.13 -11.78
N ALA A 348 0.78 15.27 -10.82
CA ALA A 348 1.06 13.87 -11.08
C ALA A 348 -0.18 13.14 -11.61
N SER A 349 -1.34 13.30 -10.97
CA SER A 349 -2.60 12.70 -11.41
C SER A 349 -3.03 13.15 -12.82
N SER A 350 -2.77 14.42 -13.17
CA SER A 350 -3.05 14.93 -14.52
C SER A 350 -2.07 14.39 -15.56
N ARG A 351 -0.81 14.17 -15.19
CA ARG A 351 0.24 13.67 -16.08
C ARG A 351 0.15 12.16 -16.27
N MET A 352 -0.10 11.45 -15.19
CA MET A 352 -0.21 9.99 -15.13
C MET A 352 -1.67 9.57 -15.24
N GLY A 353 -2.27 9.72 -16.44
CA GLY A 353 -3.67 9.33 -16.70
C GLY A 353 -3.92 7.83 -16.53
N GLU A 354 -5.20 7.42 -16.62
CA GLU A 354 -5.56 5.99 -16.63
C GLU A 354 -4.81 5.24 -17.75
N GLY A 355 -4.35 4.03 -17.46
CA GLY A 355 -3.58 3.19 -18.40
C GLY A 355 -2.11 3.58 -18.52
N SER A 356 -1.62 4.57 -17.76
CA SER A 356 -0.22 5.00 -17.81
C SER A 356 0.72 4.13 -16.97
N ASP A 357 0.20 3.40 -16.01
CA ASP A 357 0.99 2.55 -15.10
C ASP A 357 1.06 1.10 -15.62
N PRO A 358 2.24 0.46 -15.59
CA PRO A 358 2.40 -0.94 -16.00
C PRO A 358 1.47 -1.91 -15.28
N LEU A 359 1.10 -1.67 -14.01
CA LEU A 359 0.18 -2.51 -13.25
C LEU A 359 -1.21 -2.55 -13.89
N GLU A 360 -1.65 -1.48 -14.55
CA GLU A 360 -2.98 -1.43 -15.16
C GLU A 360 -3.14 -2.43 -16.31
N SER A 361 -2.02 -2.87 -16.92
CA SER A 361 -1.97 -3.93 -17.94
C SER A 361 -1.58 -5.31 -17.39
N LEU A 362 -1.37 -5.44 -16.07
CA LEU A 362 -0.91 -6.68 -15.44
C LEU A 362 -1.94 -7.80 -15.59
N ASP A 363 -1.47 -8.97 -16.03
CA ASP A 363 -2.25 -10.21 -15.96
C ASP A 363 -2.29 -10.74 -14.52
N CYS A 364 -3.40 -10.50 -13.86
CA CYS A 364 -3.62 -10.91 -12.49
C CYS A 364 -3.90 -12.40 -12.29
N SER A 365 -4.04 -13.19 -13.35
CA SER A 365 -4.44 -14.60 -13.25
C SER A 365 -3.50 -15.44 -12.38
N SER A 366 -2.19 -15.17 -12.44
CA SER A 366 -1.15 -15.84 -11.65
C SER A 366 -1.22 -15.54 -10.15
N TYR A 367 -1.81 -14.42 -9.75
CA TYR A 367 -1.92 -14.01 -8.34
C TYR A 367 -3.17 -14.56 -7.65
N ARG A 368 -4.15 -15.07 -8.44
CA ARG A 368 -5.46 -15.45 -7.90
C ARG A 368 -5.40 -16.55 -6.85
N ALA A 369 -4.52 -17.54 -7.03
CA ALA A 369 -4.35 -18.62 -6.06
C ALA A 369 -3.78 -18.11 -4.72
N ARG A 370 -2.81 -17.21 -4.78
CA ARG A 370 -2.18 -16.61 -3.58
C ARG A 370 -3.16 -15.73 -2.80
N LEU A 371 -4.08 -15.05 -3.48
CA LEU A 371 -5.06 -14.12 -2.89
C LEU A 371 -6.34 -14.80 -2.38
N LYS A 372 -6.52 -16.10 -2.61
CA LYS A 372 -7.67 -16.86 -2.11
C LYS A 372 -7.40 -17.57 -0.78
N GLY A 373 -6.12 -17.79 -0.44
CA GLY A 373 -5.69 -18.54 0.76
C GLY A 373 -5.69 -20.02 0.53
#